data_cdcf43de053da4f4a530af5b00a4278c
#
_entry.id   cdcf43de053da4f4a530af5b00a4278c
#
_cell.length_a   1.000
_cell.length_b   1.000
_cell.length_c   1.000
_cell.angle_alpha   90.00
_cell.angle_beta   90.00
_cell.angle_gamma   90.00
#
_symmetry.space_group_name_H-M   'P 1'
#
loop_
_entity.id
_entity.type
_entity.pdbx_description
1 polymer ?
#
loop_
_entity_poly.entity_id
_entity_poly.type
_entity_poly.pdbx_seq_one_letter_code
_entity_poly.pdbx_strand_id
1 'polypeptide(L)'
;MATAAHDLANELLPDELLDTFRARAGDHDAENRFFKETLEDLRARGNLKAVLPTEFGGRGAGVFEAQRLQRRLASADPAAALGVNMHLIITGAATLAVKLGLESARRVLELAGAGELFGFGISEAGNDLMLFDSLSSAKVGEAGGYTLSGTKIFTSMAHAWTRLVAHAKVVGEERLVFGV
;
A
#
# COMPACT_ATOMS: atom_id res chain seq x y z
N MET A 1 -5.11 -18.06 33.46
CA MET A 1 -5.11 -18.68 32.14
C MET A 1 -4.88 -17.57 31.15
N ALA A 2 -3.72 -17.53 30.48
CA ALA A 2 -3.49 -16.56 29.42
C ALA A 2 -4.42 -16.95 28.27
N THR A 3 -5.36 -16.07 27.91
CA THR A 3 -6.12 -16.15 26.68
C THR A 3 -5.10 -16.25 25.54
N ALA A 4 -5.17 -17.31 24.75
CA ALA A 4 -4.33 -17.43 23.55
C ALA A 4 -4.49 -16.13 22.76
N ALA A 5 -3.39 -15.38 22.60
CA ALA A 5 -3.42 -14.15 21.81
C ALA A 5 -3.97 -14.50 20.44
N HIS A 6 -5.04 -13.83 20.04
CA HIS A 6 -5.68 -14.05 18.74
C HIS A 6 -4.63 -13.87 17.64
N ASP A 7 -4.34 -14.93 16.90
CA ASP A 7 -3.35 -14.90 15.82
C ASP A 7 -3.98 -14.44 14.53
N LEU A 8 -4.04 -13.11 14.36
CA LEU A 8 -4.59 -12.46 13.18
C LEU A 8 -3.95 -12.96 11.87
N ALA A 9 -2.66 -13.32 11.92
CA ALA A 9 -1.96 -13.79 10.72
C ALA A 9 -2.50 -15.16 10.26
N ASN A 10 -2.77 -16.07 11.20
CA ASN A 10 -3.37 -17.36 10.86
C ASN A 10 -4.85 -17.23 10.49
N GLU A 11 -5.59 -16.29 11.09
CA GLU A 11 -6.99 -16.04 10.72
C GLU A 11 -7.11 -15.54 9.28
N LEU A 12 -6.33 -14.52 8.92
CA LEU A 12 -6.41 -13.90 7.60
C LEU A 12 -5.73 -14.73 6.50
N LEU A 13 -4.70 -15.48 6.84
CA LEU A 13 -3.91 -16.30 5.93
C LEU A 13 -3.78 -17.74 6.47
N PRO A 14 -4.85 -18.56 6.49
CA PRO A 14 -4.74 -19.96 6.90
C PRO A 14 -3.87 -20.75 5.92
N ASP A 15 -3.34 -21.91 6.37
CA ASP A 15 -2.37 -22.72 5.60
C ASP A 15 -2.93 -23.16 4.24
N GLU A 16 -4.19 -23.55 4.16
CA GLU A 16 -4.84 -23.98 2.92
C GLU A 16 -4.88 -22.86 1.86
N LEU A 17 -5.05 -21.60 2.33
CA LEU A 17 -5.01 -20.45 1.42
C LEU A 17 -3.58 -20.19 0.94
N LEU A 18 -2.61 -20.31 1.82
CA LEU A 18 -1.18 -20.16 1.45
C LEU A 18 -0.73 -21.26 0.48
N ASP A 19 -1.22 -22.48 0.63
CA ASP A 19 -0.96 -23.56 -0.33
C ASP A 19 -1.54 -23.22 -1.73
N THR A 20 -2.74 -22.63 -1.76
CA THR A 20 -3.34 -22.12 -3.00
C THR A 20 -2.49 -21.03 -3.62
N PHE A 21 -2.01 -20.07 -2.83
CA PHE A 21 -1.15 -18.98 -3.31
C PHE A 21 0.18 -19.52 -3.85
N ARG A 22 0.80 -20.46 -3.15
CA ARG A 22 2.05 -21.10 -3.55
C ARG A 22 1.92 -21.83 -4.88
N ALA A 23 0.81 -22.54 -5.09
CA ALA A 23 0.53 -23.21 -6.35
C ALA A 23 0.39 -22.22 -7.51
N ARG A 24 -0.25 -21.06 -7.30
CA ARG A 24 -0.43 -20.03 -8.34
C ARG A 24 0.84 -19.20 -8.60
N ALA A 25 1.67 -18.97 -7.59
CA ALA A 25 2.83 -18.09 -7.69
C ALA A 25 3.82 -18.55 -8.78
N GLY A 26 4.04 -19.86 -8.91
CA GLY A 26 4.89 -20.43 -9.96
C GLY A 26 4.38 -20.16 -11.37
N ASP A 27 3.06 -20.27 -11.58
CA ASP A 27 2.44 -19.99 -12.88
C ASP A 27 2.49 -18.50 -13.22
N HIS A 28 2.22 -17.63 -12.22
CA HIS A 28 2.31 -16.19 -12.40
C HIS A 28 3.72 -15.74 -12.81
N ASP A 29 4.76 -16.34 -12.20
CA ASP A 29 6.15 -16.03 -12.51
C ASP A 29 6.52 -16.54 -13.92
N ALA A 30 6.19 -17.78 -14.25
CA ALA A 30 6.48 -18.40 -15.55
C ALA A 30 5.80 -17.66 -16.72
N GLU A 31 4.60 -17.14 -16.51
CA GLU A 31 3.81 -16.42 -17.51
C GLU A 31 4.05 -14.90 -17.49
N ASN A 32 4.89 -14.39 -16.58
CA ASN A 32 5.05 -12.95 -16.32
C ASN A 32 3.70 -12.25 -16.13
N ARG A 33 2.83 -12.84 -15.31
CA ARG A 33 1.44 -12.44 -15.13
C ARG A 33 1.21 -11.83 -13.74
N PHE A 34 0.38 -10.79 -13.68
CA PHE A 34 -0.01 -10.18 -12.42
C PHE A 34 -0.84 -11.16 -11.56
N PHE A 35 -0.61 -11.17 -10.26
CA PHE A 35 -1.26 -12.04 -9.25
C PHE A 35 -2.71 -11.63 -8.90
N LYS A 36 -3.55 -11.46 -9.91
CA LYS A 36 -4.91 -10.93 -9.77
C LYS A 36 -5.75 -11.75 -8.81
N GLU A 37 -5.75 -13.08 -8.97
CA GLU A 37 -6.57 -14.01 -8.20
C GLU A 37 -6.15 -14.00 -6.72
N THR A 38 -4.83 -13.97 -6.45
CA THR A 38 -4.28 -13.84 -5.08
C THR A 38 -4.70 -12.51 -4.45
N LEU A 39 -4.67 -11.41 -5.21
CA LEU A 39 -5.10 -10.11 -4.72
C LEU A 39 -6.60 -10.07 -4.38
N GLU A 40 -7.45 -10.71 -5.18
CA GLU A 40 -8.89 -10.82 -4.93
C GLU A 40 -9.17 -11.61 -3.66
N ASP A 41 -8.49 -12.74 -3.44
CA ASP A 41 -8.59 -13.53 -2.21
C ASP A 41 -8.13 -12.72 -0.98
N LEU A 42 -7.00 -12.00 -1.08
CA LEU A 42 -6.50 -11.12 -0.01
C LEU A 42 -7.51 -10.00 0.32
N ARG A 43 -8.15 -9.43 -0.69
CA ARG A 43 -9.20 -8.43 -0.52
C ARG A 43 -10.42 -9.02 0.20
N ALA A 44 -10.91 -10.16 -0.27
CA ALA A 44 -12.09 -10.83 0.29
C ALA A 44 -11.89 -11.21 1.77
N ARG A 45 -10.67 -11.56 2.16
CA ARG A 45 -10.32 -11.91 3.54
C ARG A 45 -9.98 -10.71 4.44
N GLY A 46 -9.93 -9.51 3.88
CA GLY A 46 -9.65 -8.29 4.64
C GLY A 46 -8.18 -8.01 4.92
N ASN A 47 -7.25 -8.72 4.27
CA ASN A 47 -5.80 -8.48 4.40
C ASN A 47 -5.42 -7.04 4.07
N LEU A 48 -6.04 -6.45 3.04
CA LEU A 48 -5.77 -5.08 2.61
C LEU A 48 -6.20 -4.03 3.66
N LYS A 49 -7.08 -4.41 4.59
CA LYS A 49 -7.54 -3.56 5.70
C LYS A 49 -6.92 -3.94 7.05
N ALA A 50 -5.92 -4.82 7.06
CA ALA A 50 -5.37 -5.34 8.32
C ALA A 50 -4.84 -4.23 9.23
N VAL A 51 -4.09 -3.26 8.70
CA VAL A 51 -3.48 -2.18 9.48
C VAL A 51 -4.38 -0.95 9.68
N LEU A 52 -5.52 -0.88 8.97
CA LEU A 52 -6.48 0.20 9.15
C LEU A 52 -7.09 0.14 10.55
N PRO A 53 -7.30 1.29 11.21
CA PRO A 53 -8.07 1.36 12.46
C PRO A 53 -9.50 0.80 12.28
N THR A 54 -10.05 0.27 13.35
CA THR A 54 -11.40 -0.35 13.35
C THR A 54 -12.50 0.64 12.96
N GLU A 55 -12.34 1.91 13.30
CA GLU A 55 -13.27 2.99 12.92
C GLU A 55 -13.37 3.22 11.40
N PHE A 56 -12.35 2.78 10.63
CA PHE A 56 -12.35 2.79 9.16
C PHE A 56 -12.62 1.40 8.57
N GLY A 57 -13.14 0.46 9.38
CA GLY A 57 -13.46 -0.89 8.94
C GLY A 57 -12.26 -1.84 8.81
N GLY A 58 -11.14 -1.53 9.48
CA GLY A 58 -9.95 -2.36 9.53
C GLY A 58 -9.89 -3.26 10.77
N ARG A 59 -8.73 -3.91 10.94
CA ARG A 59 -8.44 -4.81 12.05
C ARG A 59 -7.57 -4.16 13.13
N GLY A 60 -7.04 -2.96 12.88
CA GLY A 60 -6.17 -2.24 13.80
C GLY A 60 -4.84 -2.92 14.07
N ALA A 61 -4.36 -3.76 13.16
CA ALA A 61 -3.11 -4.48 13.30
C ALA A 61 -1.93 -3.52 13.50
N GLY A 62 -1.14 -3.77 14.53
CA GLY A 62 0.11 -3.06 14.77
C GLY A 62 1.23 -3.53 13.85
N VAL A 63 2.40 -2.88 13.95
CA VAL A 63 3.57 -3.18 13.10
C VAL A 63 3.99 -4.65 13.22
N PHE A 64 3.99 -5.19 14.43
CA PHE A 64 4.38 -6.58 14.67
C PHE A 64 3.43 -7.58 13.98
N GLU A 65 2.12 -7.35 14.06
CA GLU A 65 1.12 -8.19 13.42
C GLU A 65 1.19 -8.05 11.88
N ALA A 66 1.38 -6.82 11.38
CA ALA A 66 1.59 -6.57 9.97
C ALA A 66 2.82 -7.30 9.42
N GLN A 67 3.93 -7.31 10.16
CA GLN A 67 5.13 -8.07 9.78
C GLN A 67 4.87 -9.58 9.77
N ARG A 68 4.11 -10.11 10.73
CA ARG A 68 3.74 -11.54 10.74
C ARG A 68 2.90 -11.91 9.52
N LEU A 69 1.90 -11.07 9.20
CA LEU A 69 1.09 -11.21 7.98
C LEU A 69 1.95 -11.22 6.73
N GLN A 70 2.83 -10.24 6.57
CA GLN A 70 3.70 -10.11 5.40
C GLN A 70 4.69 -11.27 5.27
N ARG A 71 5.32 -11.70 6.35
CA ARG A 71 6.19 -12.89 6.33
C ARG A 71 5.43 -14.14 5.90
N ARG A 72 4.21 -14.32 6.41
CA ARG A 72 3.38 -15.46 6.12
C ARG A 72 2.97 -15.47 4.64
N LEU A 73 2.53 -14.34 4.11
CA LEU A 73 2.22 -14.17 2.69
C LEU A 73 3.45 -14.39 1.80
N ALA A 74 4.59 -13.78 2.15
CA ALA A 74 5.82 -13.88 1.38
C ALA A 74 6.38 -15.30 1.30
N SER A 75 6.09 -16.17 2.29
CA SER A 75 6.49 -17.58 2.26
C SER A 75 5.71 -18.42 1.22
N ALA A 76 4.61 -17.88 0.71
CA ALA A 76 3.76 -18.54 -0.30
C ALA A 76 3.82 -17.82 -1.65
N ASP A 77 3.66 -16.49 -1.66
CA ASP A 77 3.67 -15.65 -2.86
C ASP A 77 4.44 -14.34 -2.56
N PRO A 78 5.76 -14.31 -2.81
CA PRO A 78 6.58 -13.13 -2.53
C PRO A 78 6.23 -11.92 -3.42
N ALA A 79 5.74 -12.14 -4.64
CA ALA A 79 5.33 -11.08 -5.54
C ALA A 79 4.07 -10.37 -5.01
N ALA A 80 3.07 -11.14 -4.57
CA ALA A 80 1.88 -10.59 -3.93
C ALA A 80 2.22 -9.88 -2.62
N ALA A 81 3.10 -10.44 -1.79
CA ALA A 81 3.53 -9.81 -0.55
C ALA A 81 4.20 -8.46 -0.80
N LEU A 82 5.14 -8.38 -1.76
CA LEU A 82 5.80 -7.13 -2.14
C LEU A 82 4.77 -6.11 -2.66
N GLY A 83 3.86 -6.55 -3.53
CA GLY A 83 2.84 -5.67 -4.12
C GLY A 83 1.94 -5.05 -3.06
N VAL A 84 1.27 -5.86 -2.24
CA VAL A 84 0.32 -5.35 -1.23
C VAL A 84 1.00 -4.57 -0.11
N ASN A 85 2.29 -4.78 0.11
CA ASN A 85 3.05 -4.05 1.13
C ASN A 85 3.02 -2.53 0.89
N MET A 86 2.98 -2.07 -0.36
CA MET A 86 2.90 -0.65 -0.68
C MET A 86 1.62 -0.02 -0.13
N HIS A 87 0.48 -0.68 -0.29
CA HIS A 87 -0.79 -0.25 0.29
C HIS A 87 -0.76 -0.26 1.83
N LEU A 88 -0.19 -1.31 2.44
CA LEU A 88 -0.09 -1.40 3.90
C LEU A 88 0.84 -0.35 4.50
N ILE A 89 1.93 0.00 3.84
CA ILE A 89 2.83 1.09 4.26
C ILE A 89 2.09 2.42 4.25
N ILE A 90 1.36 2.75 3.18
CA ILE A 90 0.65 4.02 3.05
C ILE A 90 -0.45 4.13 4.12
N THR A 91 -1.25 3.09 4.29
CA THR A 91 -2.34 3.09 5.26
C THR A 91 -1.83 3.06 6.71
N GLY A 92 -0.73 2.36 6.96
CA GLY A 92 -0.04 2.37 8.25
C GLY A 92 0.57 3.74 8.58
N ALA A 93 1.23 4.39 7.62
CA ALA A 93 1.78 5.73 7.77
C ALA A 93 0.67 6.77 8.00
N ALA A 94 -0.45 6.69 7.26
CA ALA A 94 -1.60 7.55 7.47
C ALA A 94 -2.21 7.36 8.87
N THR A 95 -2.28 6.11 9.36
CA THR A 95 -2.74 5.81 10.72
C THR A 95 -1.85 6.49 11.77
N LEU A 96 -0.52 6.41 11.59
CA LEU A 96 0.43 7.09 12.48
C LEU A 96 0.30 8.62 12.37
N ALA A 97 0.19 9.16 11.16
CA ALA A 97 0.04 10.59 10.92
C ALA A 97 -1.19 11.18 11.63
N VAL A 98 -2.33 10.51 11.54
CA VAL A 98 -3.57 10.93 12.27
C VAL A 98 -3.35 10.87 13.79
N LYS A 99 -2.70 9.81 14.30
CA LYS A 99 -2.36 9.71 15.73
C LYS A 99 -1.44 10.84 16.22
N LEU A 100 -0.62 11.38 15.32
CA LEU A 100 0.26 12.53 15.58
C LEU A 100 -0.42 13.90 15.32
N GLY A 101 -1.72 13.92 15.03
CA GLY A 101 -2.51 15.14 14.83
C GLY A 101 -2.53 15.67 13.39
N LEU A 102 -2.02 14.93 12.41
CA LEU A 102 -2.07 15.31 10.99
C LEU A 102 -3.40 14.86 10.37
N GLU A 103 -4.46 15.60 10.63
CA GLU A 103 -5.84 15.27 10.21
C GLU A 103 -6.01 15.12 8.68
N SER A 104 -5.17 15.79 7.88
CA SER A 104 -5.19 15.63 6.42
C SER A 104 -4.96 14.17 5.95
N ALA A 105 -4.25 13.37 6.74
CA ALA A 105 -4.04 11.96 6.46
C ALA A 105 -5.30 11.08 6.67
N ARG A 106 -6.32 11.58 7.38
CA ARG A 106 -7.60 10.87 7.58
C ARG A 106 -8.26 10.48 6.27
N ARG A 107 -8.14 11.34 5.25
CA ARG A 107 -8.70 11.07 3.92
C ARG A 107 -8.17 9.77 3.29
N VAL A 108 -6.90 9.45 3.52
CA VAL A 108 -6.30 8.18 3.05
C VAL A 108 -6.98 6.98 3.73
N LEU A 109 -7.25 7.07 5.04
CA LEU A 109 -7.90 6.01 5.80
C LEU A 109 -9.35 5.80 5.38
N GLU A 110 -10.09 6.88 5.12
CA GLU A 110 -11.47 6.84 4.61
C GLU A 110 -11.53 6.15 3.24
N LEU A 111 -10.65 6.55 2.32
CA LEU A 111 -10.58 5.95 0.98
C LEU A 111 -10.19 4.46 1.05
N ALA A 112 -9.19 4.10 1.86
CA ALA A 112 -8.82 2.70 2.06
C ALA A 112 -9.97 1.88 2.69
N GLY A 113 -10.69 2.47 3.66
CA GLY A 113 -11.90 1.88 4.25
C GLY A 113 -13.01 1.64 3.23
N ALA A 114 -13.15 2.55 2.26
CA ALA A 114 -14.06 2.40 1.13
C ALA A 114 -13.61 1.36 0.08
N GLY A 115 -12.39 0.82 0.20
CA GLY A 115 -11.86 -0.23 -0.67
C GLY A 115 -10.89 0.26 -1.75
N GLU A 116 -10.50 1.55 -1.73
CA GLU A 116 -9.47 2.06 -2.62
C GLU A 116 -8.12 1.42 -2.30
N LEU A 117 -7.34 1.14 -3.34
CA LEU A 117 -6.04 0.51 -3.24
C LEU A 117 -4.95 1.52 -3.59
N PHE A 118 -3.96 1.66 -2.73
CA PHE A 118 -2.91 2.64 -2.89
C PHE A 118 -1.64 2.06 -3.49
N GLY A 119 -1.16 2.68 -4.58
CA GLY A 119 0.20 2.56 -5.07
C GLY A 119 1.12 3.63 -4.47
N PHE A 120 2.43 3.37 -4.47
CA PHE A 120 3.44 4.29 -3.97
C PHE A 120 4.46 4.59 -5.07
N GLY A 121 4.37 5.79 -5.65
CA GLY A 121 5.18 6.24 -6.78
C GLY A 121 6.09 7.39 -6.40
N ILE A 122 7.19 7.09 -5.72
CA ILE A 122 8.16 8.10 -5.26
C ILE A 122 9.45 8.04 -6.09
N SER A 123 9.94 6.84 -6.40
CA SER A 123 11.22 6.63 -7.06
C SER A 123 11.23 7.16 -8.49
N GLU A 124 12.34 7.76 -8.88
CA GLU A 124 12.61 8.32 -10.20
C GLU A 124 14.02 7.91 -10.65
N ALA A 125 14.19 7.59 -11.91
CA ALA A 125 15.49 7.25 -12.44
C ALA A 125 16.44 8.48 -12.38
N GLY A 126 17.59 8.32 -11.72
CA GLY A 126 18.58 9.40 -11.56
C GLY A 126 18.28 10.38 -10.41
N ASN A 127 17.26 10.10 -9.58
CA ASN A 127 17.01 10.89 -8.37
C ASN A 127 17.44 10.12 -7.11
N ASP A 128 18.62 10.44 -6.59
CA ASP A 128 19.16 9.82 -5.37
C ASP A 128 18.57 10.42 -4.07
N LEU A 129 17.89 11.57 -4.17
CA LEU A 129 17.29 12.27 -3.02
C LEU A 129 15.83 11.91 -2.75
N MET A 130 15.32 10.91 -3.40
CA MET A 130 13.95 10.35 -3.39
C MET A 130 12.85 11.15 -2.65
N LEU A 131 12.90 11.22 -1.31
CA LEU A 131 11.89 11.90 -0.48
C LEU A 131 12.14 13.41 -0.33
N PHE A 132 13.31 13.92 -0.70
CA PHE A 132 13.72 15.30 -0.46
C PHE A 132 13.79 16.14 -1.74
N ASP A 133 13.71 15.51 -2.91
CA ASP A 133 13.62 16.18 -4.20
C ASP A 133 12.81 15.33 -5.19
N SER A 134 12.41 15.94 -6.32
CA SER A 134 11.70 15.27 -7.40
C SER A 134 12.04 15.86 -8.76
N LEU A 135 12.26 14.97 -9.73
CA LEU A 135 12.39 15.32 -11.13
C LEU A 135 11.01 15.55 -11.79
N SER A 136 9.94 15.06 -11.15
CA SER A 136 8.56 15.35 -11.58
C SER A 136 8.16 16.75 -11.17
N SER A 137 7.36 17.42 -12.00
CA SER A 137 6.86 18.76 -11.76
C SER A 137 5.41 18.77 -11.31
N ALA A 138 5.05 19.73 -10.44
CA ALA A 138 3.69 20.01 -10.02
C ALA A 138 3.30 21.43 -10.44
N LYS A 139 2.20 21.55 -11.20
CA LYS A 139 1.58 22.83 -11.53
C LYS A 139 0.27 22.99 -10.77
N VAL A 140 0.04 24.18 -10.23
CA VAL A 140 -1.23 24.50 -9.57
C VAL A 140 -2.36 24.44 -10.63
N GLY A 141 -3.42 23.69 -10.33
CA GLY A 141 -4.60 23.58 -11.19
C GLY A 141 -5.55 24.76 -10.99
N GLU A 142 -6.35 25.08 -12.02
CA GLU A 142 -7.34 26.19 -12.00
C GLU A 142 -8.41 26.02 -10.91
N ALA A 143 -8.81 24.77 -10.64
CA ALA A 143 -9.79 24.42 -9.60
C ALA A 143 -9.18 24.16 -8.22
N GLY A 144 -7.90 24.50 -8.03
CA GLY A 144 -7.10 24.09 -6.88
C GLY A 144 -6.45 22.71 -7.09
N GLY A 145 -5.61 22.29 -6.12
CA GLY A 145 -4.81 21.07 -6.25
C GLY A 145 -3.66 21.22 -7.24
N TYR A 146 -3.13 20.09 -7.72
CA TYR A 146 -1.95 20.07 -8.59
C TYR A 146 -2.12 19.11 -9.75
N THR A 147 -1.60 19.48 -10.92
CA THR A 147 -1.32 18.56 -12.02
C THR A 147 0.14 18.12 -11.93
N LEU A 148 0.38 16.81 -11.79
CA LEU A 148 1.70 16.24 -11.75
C LEU A 148 2.13 15.76 -13.13
N SER A 149 3.40 16.00 -13.49
CA SER A 149 3.99 15.56 -14.76
C SER A 149 5.40 15.05 -14.53
N GLY A 150 5.68 13.81 -14.95
CA GLY A 150 6.97 13.15 -14.75
C GLY A 150 6.88 11.64 -14.90
N THR A 151 7.98 10.95 -14.63
CA THR A 151 8.05 9.48 -14.69
C THR A 151 8.46 8.92 -13.33
N LYS A 152 7.63 8.04 -12.79
CA LYS A 152 7.95 7.27 -11.58
C LYS A 152 8.28 5.83 -11.95
N ILE A 153 9.22 5.23 -11.21
CA ILE A 153 9.63 3.84 -11.39
C ILE A 153 9.32 3.04 -10.13
N PHE A 154 9.33 1.70 -10.23
CA PHE A 154 9.04 0.78 -9.13
C PHE A 154 7.68 1.01 -8.47
N THR A 155 6.69 1.48 -9.22
CA THR A 155 5.33 1.66 -8.73
C THR A 155 4.60 0.32 -8.74
N SER A 156 4.88 -0.51 -7.74
CA SER A 156 4.31 -1.85 -7.60
C SER A 156 2.79 -1.83 -7.61
N MET A 157 2.18 -2.90 -8.13
CA MET A 157 0.72 -3.06 -8.29
C MET A 157 0.07 -2.08 -9.28
N ALA A 158 0.80 -1.58 -10.28
CA ALA A 158 0.25 -0.64 -11.28
C ALA A 158 -1.01 -1.16 -12.01
N HIS A 159 -1.21 -2.47 -12.07
CA HIS A 159 -2.40 -3.11 -12.64
C HIS A 159 -3.64 -3.03 -11.73
N ALA A 160 -3.50 -2.65 -10.46
CA ALA A 160 -4.57 -2.84 -9.47
C ALA A 160 -4.83 -1.64 -8.54
N TRP A 161 -3.85 -0.75 -8.31
CA TRP A 161 -4.10 0.41 -7.46
C TRP A 161 -5.08 1.39 -8.12
N THR A 162 -5.92 2.02 -7.32
CA THR A 162 -6.92 3.00 -7.73
C THR A 162 -6.50 4.43 -7.35
N ARG A 163 -5.52 4.54 -6.45
CA ARG A 163 -4.92 5.79 -5.99
C ARG A 163 -3.40 5.67 -5.97
N LEU A 164 -2.71 6.70 -6.42
CA LEU A 164 -1.27 6.76 -6.40
C LEU A 164 -0.80 7.85 -5.44
N VAL A 165 -0.09 7.46 -4.38
CA VAL A 165 0.67 8.42 -3.58
C VAL A 165 1.94 8.77 -4.35
N ALA A 166 2.06 10.01 -4.76
CA ALA A 166 3.22 10.51 -5.49
C ALA A 166 3.65 11.87 -4.95
N HIS A 167 4.87 12.28 -5.31
CA HIS A 167 5.36 13.62 -5.04
C HIS A 167 5.89 14.28 -6.31
N ALA A 168 5.96 15.61 -6.29
CA ALA A 168 6.54 16.40 -7.36
C ALA A 168 6.99 17.77 -6.83
N LYS A 169 7.95 18.40 -7.51
CA LYS A 169 8.44 19.75 -7.20
C LYS A 169 7.51 20.78 -7.80
N VAL A 170 7.11 21.76 -7.04
CA VAL A 170 6.25 22.84 -7.53
C VAL A 170 7.04 23.73 -8.50
N VAL A 171 6.47 23.98 -9.68
CA VAL A 171 7.16 24.77 -10.70
C VAL A 171 7.44 26.18 -10.20
N GLY A 172 8.71 26.57 -10.21
CA GLY A 172 9.19 27.88 -9.73
C GLY A 172 9.40 27.99 -8.22
N GLU A 173 9.28 26.88 -7.48
CA GLU A 173 9.49 26.84 -6.03
C GLU A 173 10.43 25.70 -5.62
N GLU A 174 11.10 25.87 -4.47
CA GLU A 174 11.87 24.80 -3.80
C GLU A 174 10.99 23.96 -2.87
N ARG A 175 9.74 23.71 -3.24
CA ARG A 175 8.74 23.01 -2.44
C ARG A 175 8.29 21.73 -3.12
N LEU A 176 8.27 20.64 -2.36
CA LEU A 176 7.63 19.38 -2.77
C LEU A 176 6.17 19.36 -2.31
N VAL A 177 5.33 18.80 -3.15
CA VAL A 177 3.96 18.41 -2.79
C VAL A 177 3.85 16.90 -2.85
N PHE A 178 3.18 16.33 -1.85
CA PHE A 178 2.76 14.93 -1.82
C PHE A 178 1.26 14.90 -1.98
N GLY A 179 0.78 14.06 -2.88
CA GLY A 179 -0.63 13.96 -3.20
C GLY A 179 -1.10 12.52 -3.41
N VAL A 180 -2.41 12.35 -3.41
CA VAL A 180 -3.13 11.10 -3.65
C VAL A 180 -4.15 11.33 -4.77
#